data_21c0cf559561a73070b81f983244f198
#
_entry.id   21c0cf559561a73070b81f983244f198
#
_cell.length_a   1.000
_cell.length_b   1.000
_cell.length_c   1.000
_cell.angle_alpha   90.00
_cell.angle_beta   90.00
_cell.angle_gamma   90.00
#
_symmetry.space_group_name_H-M   'P 1'
#
loop_
_entity.id
_entity.type
_entity.pdbx_description
1 polymer ?
#
loop_
_entity_poly.entity_id
_entity_poly.type
_entity_poly.pdbx_seq_one_letter_code
_entity_poly.pdbx_strand_id
1 'polypeptide(L)'
;MFFRRRPKNPNIKDDGNGVYRLRIRTTRHGDTVELRFTRAAHIGIDDDGSYVYRKAILSSQNLDRGEITVRFDKRYAVLSTEVEGGEYVPFSEWDAE
;
A
#
# COMPACT_ATOMS: atom_id res chain seq x y z
N MET A 1 -24.86 -16.46 -15.22
CA MET A 1 -23.72 -16.73 -14.34
C MET A 1 -23.07 -15.42 -13.95
N PHE A 2 -22.89 -15.22 -12.66
CA PHE A 2 -22.34 -13.96 -12.15
C PHE A 2 -20.88 -14.14 -11.79
N PHE A 3 -20.01 -13.37 -12.45
CA PHE A 3 -18.63 -13.27 -12.03
C PHE A 3 -18.54 -12.19 -10.96
N ARG A 4 -18.28 -12.61 -9.72
CA ARG A 4 -17.90 -11.64 -8.71
C ARG A 4 -16.47 -11.23 -8.97
N ARG A 5 -16.29 -10.00 -9.41
CA ARG A 5 -14.98 -9.39 -9.35
C ARG A 5 -14.63 -9.20 -7.88
N ARG A 6 -13.44 -9.64 -7.49
CA ARG A 6 -12.91 -9.24 -6.19
C ARG A 6 -12.90 -7.72 -6.15
N PRO A 7 -13.47 -7.09 -5.10
CA PRO A 7 -13.33 -5.66 -4.96
C PRO A 7 -11.84 -5.31 -4.92
N LYS A 8 -11.44 -4.31 -5.68
CA LYS A 8 -10.09 -3.79 -5.61
C LYS A 8 -9.85 -3.26 -4.20
N ASN A 9 -8.66 -3.51 -3.66
CA ASN A 9 -8.31 -2.95 -2.37
C ASN A 9 -8.31 -1.41 -2.48
N PRO A 10 -9.08 -0.69 -1.65
CA PRO A 10 -9.22 0.76 -1.78
C PRO A 10 -7.95 1.53 -1.41
N ASN A 11 -7.01 0.88 -0.73
CA ASN A 11 -5.81 1.52 -0.22
C ASN A 11 -4.65 1.51 -1.22
N ILE A 12 -4.74 0.70 -2.26
CA ILE A 12 -3.67 0.55 -3.25
C ILE A 12 -4.22 0.93 -4.62
N LYS A 13 -3.57 1.89 -5.26
CA LYS A 13 -3.88 2.23 -6.65
C LYS A 13 -2.93 1.50 -7.58
N ASP A 14 -3.48 0.69 -8.47
CA ASP A 14 -2.73 0.03 -9.53
C ASP A 14 -2.68 0.97 -10.74
N ASP A 15 -1.50 1.48 -11.05
CA ASP A 15 -1.30 2.38 -12.18
C ASP A 15 -1.01 1.64 -13.50
N GLY A 16 -1.05 0.31 -13.47
CA GLY A 16 -0.69 -0.51 -14.63
C GLY A 16 0.81 -0.76 -14.73
N ASN A 17 1.19 -1.70 -15.59
CA ASN A 17 2.59 -2.05 -15.84
C ASN A 17 3.38 -2.47 -14.59
N GLY A 18 2.70 -3.00 -13.58
CA GLY A 18 3.34 -3.42 -12.33
C GLY A 18 3.73 -2.28 -11.41
N VAL A 19 3.12 -1.12 -11.54
CA VAL A 19 3.37 0.05 -10.70
C VAL A 19 2.18 0.29 -9.77
N TYR A 20 2.47 0.51 -8.49
CA TYR A 20 1.47 0.75 -7.47
C TYR A 20 1.78 2.03 -6.69
N ARG A 21 0.72 2.67 -6.21
CA ARG A 21 0.84 3.82 -5.28
C ARG A 21 -0.07 3.62 -4.10
N LEU A 22 0.35 4.16 -2.96
CA LEU A 22 -0.48 4.23 -1.77
C LEU A 22 -0.16 5.51 -0.99
N ARG A 23 -1.10 5.93 -0.15
CA ARG A 23 -0.90 7.08 0.75
C ARG A 23 -1.26 6.69 2.16
N ILE A 24 -0.45 7.20 3.08
CA ILE A 24 -0.61 7.02 4.52
C ILE A 24 -0.74 8.40 5.16
N ARG A 25 -1.65 8.51 6.13
CA ARG A 25 -1.71 9.67 7.02
C ARG A 25 -1.16 9.23 8.37
N THR A 26 -0.15 9.92 8.86
CA THR A 26 0.49 9.55 10.14
C THR A 26 -0.46 9.86 11.31
N THR A 27 -0.44 8.98 12.32
CA THR A 27 -1.29 9.13 13.50
C THR A 27 -0.88 10.34 14.32
N ARG A 28 0.42 10.61 14.43
CA ARG A 28 0.95 11.62 15.35
C ARG A 28 0.65 13.04 14.91
N HIS A 29 0.90 13.38 13.64
CA HIS A 29 0.70 14.75 13.14
C HIS A 29 -0.24 14.84 11.94
N GLY A 30 -0.73 13.71 11.45
CA GLY A 30 -1.59 13.72 10.28
C GLY A 30 -0.87 14.05 8.98
N ASP A 31 0.45 13.81 8.93
CA ASP A 31 1.23 14.04 7.71
C ASP A 31 0.88 13.01 6.65
N THR A 32 0.81 13.44 5.40
CA THR A 32 0.55 12.54 4.27
C THR A 32 1.87 12.07 3.68
N VAL A 33 2.02 10.75 3.54
CA VAL A 33 3.18 10.12 2.90
C VAL A 33 2.68 9.31 1.71
N GLU A 34 3.20 9.61 0.52
CA GLU A 34 2.91 8.82 -0.67
C GLU A 34 4.07 7.88 -0.97
N LEU A 35 3.74 6.62 -1.24
CA LEU A 35 4.71 5.61 -1.63
C LEU A 35 4.36 5.08 -3.01
N ARG A 36 5.39 4.90 -3.81
CA ARG A 36 5.29 4.26 -5.13
C ARG A 36 6.24 3.07 -5.16
N PHE A 37 5.75 1.94 -5.62
CA PHE A 37 6.57 0.75 -5.71
C PHE A 37 6.21 -0.07 -6.95
N THR A 38 7.11 -0.95 -7.34
CA THR A 38 6.95 -1.79 -8.52
C THR A 38 7.10 -3.26 -8.17
N ARG A 39 6.47 -4.12 -8.96
CA ARG A 39 6.59 -5.58 -8.80
C ARG A 39 8.04 -6.03 -8.92
N ALA A 40 8.74 -5.55 -9.94
CA ALA A 40 10.08 -6.03 -10.26
C ALA A 40 11.15 -5.64 -9.23
N ALA A 41 11.03 -4.44 -8.66
CA ALA A 41 12.11 -3.87 -7.83
C ALA A 41 11.85 -3.97 -6.33
N HIS A 42 10.60 -4.05 -5.89
CA HIS A 42 10.26 -3.83 -4.49
C HIS A 42 9.52 -4.97 -3.81
N ILE A 43 8.83 -5.82 -4.58
CA ILE A 43 8.08 -6.93 -4.00
C ILE A 43 9.00 -8.13 -3.85
N GLY A 44 9.12 -8.61 -2.61
CA GLY A 44 9.89 -9.79 -2.28
C GLY A 44 9.01 -11.01 -2.06
N ILE A 45 9.64 -12.13 -1.72
CA ILE A 45 8.96 -13.38 -1.39
C ILE A 45 9.16 -13.64 0.09
N ASP A 46 8.06 -13.89 0.82
CA ASP A 46 8.10 -14.23 2.22
C ASP A 46 8.35 -15.74 2.41
N ASP A 47 8.61 -16.15 3.66
CA ASP A 47 8.94 -17.53 4.01
C ASP A 47 7.85 -18.53 3.61
N ASP A 48 6.59 -18.09 3.60
CA ASP A 48 5.45 -18.93 3.19
C ASP A 48 5.22 -18.97 1.68
N GLY A 49 6.08 -18.32 0.90
CA GLY A 49 5.97 -18.24 -0.55
C GLY A 49 5.05 -17.15 -1.08
N SER A 50 4.42 -16.37 -0.21
CA SER A 50 3.61 -15.24 -0.64
C SER A 50 4.48 -14.04 -1.01
N TYR A 51 3.93 -13.14 -1.83
CA TYR A 51 4.62 -11.92 -2.19
C TYR A 51 4.32 -10.82 -1.17
N VAL A 52 5.33 -10.03 -0.84
CA VAL A 52 5.22 -9.02 0.21
C VAL A 52 6.01 -7.77 -0.15
N TYR A 53 5.44 -6.62 0.18
CA TYR A 53 6.14 -5.34 0.16
C TYR A 53 6.10 -4.74 1.56
N ARG A 54 7.28 -4.54 2.16
CA ARG A 54 7.43 -3.88 3.46
C ARG A 54 8.23 -2.62 3.27
N LYS A 55 7.77 -1.55 3.87
CA LYS A 55 8.45 -0.26 3.79
C LYS A 55 8.30 0.52 5.09
N ALA A 56 9.43 0.98 5.61
CA ALA A 56 9.44 1.96 6.68
C ALA A 56 8.97 3.31 6.13
N ILE A 57 8.16 4.01 6.91
CA ILE A 57 7.63 5.32 6.57
C ILE A 57 8.32 6.37 7.40
N LEU A 58 8.63 7.50 6.77
CA LEU A 58 9.14 8.67 7.46
C LEU A 58 8.53 9.90 6.78
N SER A 59 7.71 10.65 7.52
CA SER A 59 7.11 11.86 6.96
C SER A 59 8.15 12.99 6.85
N SER A 60 8.07 13.78 5.80
CA SER A 60 9.01 14.87 5.56
C SER A 60 8.75 16.09 6.44
N GLN A 61 7.52 16.29 6.90
CA GLN A 61 7.14 17.45 7.69
C GLN A 61 7.57 17.33 9.15
N ASN A 62 7.15 16.25 9.82
CA ASN A 62 7.37 16.07 11.26
C ASN A 62 8.21 14.85 11.61
N LEU A 63 8.76 14.16 10.61
CA LEU A 63 9.56 12.94 10.79
C LEU A 63 8.81 11.84 11.56
N ASP A 64 7.50 11.77 11.38
CA ASP A 64 6.70 10.70 11.95
C ASP A 64 7.09 9.38 11.31
N ARG A 65 7.21 8.35 12.15
CA ARG A 65 7.65 7.02 11.71
C ARG A 65 6.51 6.03 11.69
N GLY A 66 6.60 5.10 10.78
CA GLY A 66 5.68 3.99 10.70
C GLY A 66 6.23 2.89 9.80
N GLU A 67 5.42 1.89 9.57
CA GLU A 67 5.75 0.80 8.66
C GLU A 67 4.50 0.30 7.99
N ILE A 68 4.60 0.00 6.71
CA ILE A 68 3.53 -0.66 5.96
C ILE A 68 3.95 -2.06 5.56
N THR A 69 2.96 -2.94 5.46
CA THR A 69 3.12 -4.29 4.90
C THR A 69 1.95 -4.54 3.96
N VAL A 70 2.25 -4.80 2.70
CA VAL A 70 1.25 -5.17 1.69
C VAL A 70 1.56 -6.58 1.25
N ARG A 71 0.56 -7.46 1.33
CA ARG A 71 0.69 -8.86 0.92
C ARG A 71 -0.09 -9.10 -0.37
N PHE A 72 0.51 -9.88 -1.25
CA PHE A 72 -0.04 -10.23 -2.55
C PHE A 72 -0.10 -11.73 -2.70
N ASP A 73 -1.07 -12.20 -3.49
CA ASP A 73 -1.06 -13.59 -3.94
C ASP A 73 -0.07 -13.78 -5.11
N LYS A 74 0.03 -14.99 -5.62
CA LYS A 74 0.95 -15.31 -6.73
C LYS A 74 0.60 -14.60 -8.04
N ARG A 75 -0.58 -14.03 -8.15
CA ARG A 75 -1.04 -13.24 -9.30
C ARG A 75 -0.93 -11.74 -9.07
N TYR A 76 -0.29 -11.35 -7.97
CA TYR A 76 -0.16 -9.96 -7.53
C TYR A 76 -1.49 -9.27 -7.20
N ALA A 77 -2.52 -10.05 -6.85
CA ALA A 77 -3.71 -9.47 -6.25
C ALA A 77 -3.42 -9.14 -4.78
N VAL A 78 -3.89 -7.98 -4.32
CA VAL A 78 -3.65 -7.55 -2.95
C VAL A 78 -4.49 -8.39 -1.99
N LEU A 79 -3.83 -9.09 -1.08
CA LEU A 79 -4.48 -9.89 -0.04
C LEU A 79 -4.76 -9.08 1.22
N SER A 80 -3.81 -8.26 1.63
CA SER A 80 -3.96 -7.44 2.83
C SER A 80 -3.06 -6.22 2.78
N THR A 81 -3.48 -5.17 3.47
CA THR A 81 -2.71 -3.96 3.70
C THR A 81 -2.69 -3.68 5.19
N GLU A 82 -1.49 -3.62 5.76
CA GLU A 82 -1.29 -3.36 7.19
C GLU A 82 -0.44 -2.12 7.36
N VAL A 83 -0.66 -1.37 8.42
CA VAL A 83 0.12 -0.17 8.72
C VAL A 83 0.27 0.02 10.22
N GLU A 84 1.48 0.40 10.63
CA GLU A 84 1.77 0.87 11.98
C GLU A 84 2.17 2.34 11.91
N GLY A 85 1.68 3.13 12.87
CA GLY A 85 2.00 4.55 12.95
C GLY A 85 1.18 5.45 12.05
N GLY A 86 0.12 4.92 11.43
CA GLY A 86 -0.75 5.70 10.57
C GLY A 86 -1.94 4.91 10.08
N GLU A 87 -2.62 5.48 9.12
CA GLU A 87 -3.74 4.81 8.44
C GLU A 87 -3.65 5.05 6.93
N TYR A 88 -4.19 4.12 6.17
CA TYR A 88 -4.25 4.30 4.72
C TYR A 88 -5.29 5.35 4.36
N VAL A 89 -4.96 6.15 3.36
CA VAL A 89 -5.91 7.07 2.71
C VAL A 89 -6.41 6.38 1.45
N PRO A 90 -7.69 5.98 1.37
CA PRO A 90 -8.21 5.33 0.17
C PRO A 90 -7.99 6.18 -1.07
N PHE A 91 -7.65 5.56 -2.19
CA PHE A 91 -7.29 6.32 -3.39
C PHE A 91 -8.48 7.13 -3.94
N SER A 92 -9.71 6.76 -3.60
CA SER A 92 -10.90 7.55 -3.94
C SER A 92 -10.92 8.94 -3.28
N GLU A 93 -10.14 9.13 -2.22
CA GLU A 93 -10.07 10.41 -1.48
C GLU A 93 -8.86 11.27 -1.85
N TRP A 94 -7.97 10.79 -2.72
CA TRP A 94 -6.72 11.52 -3.00
C TRP A 94 -6.96 12.88 -3.65
N ASP A 95 -7.96 13.01 -4.48
CA ASP A 95 -8.26 14.27 -5.16
C ASP A 95 -8.86 15.33 -4.21
N ALA A 96 -9.32 14.92 -3.05
CA ALA A 96 -9.88 15.80 -2.04
C ALA A 96 -8.82 16.38 -1.07
N GLU A 97 -7.60 15.94 -1.20
CA GLU A 97 -6.48 16.36 -0.34
C GLU A 97 -5.75 17.60 -0.86
#